data_8b13187bbcbea555efc864f61a1fe2c8
#
_entry.id   8b13187bbcbea555efc864f61a1fe2c8
#
_cell.length_a   1.000
_cell.length_b   1.000
_cell.length_c   1.000
_cell.angle_alpha   90.00
_cell.angle_beta   90.00
_cell.angle_gamma   90.00
#
_symmetry.space_group_name_H-M   'P 1'
#
loop_
_entity.id
_entity.type
_entity.pdbx_description
1 polymer ?
#
loop_
_entity_poly.entity_id
_entity_poly.type
_entity_poly.pdbx_seq_one_letter_code
_entity_poly.pdbx_strand_id
1 'polypeptide(L)'
;ECGCPTCMAFSMKVAQGAMKIEQCPHMSDEALASLSEATAPPMKTIKIGTGAEEHTLGGETVLFRHEKTFVSKPRYAVALCTCMDDAAVEAKLAEIPKVDYDRIGERMYAELVYVNCGEGADAAKYTALVEKAAGLGRTLVLDCKDPEIAKAALAVCKDSKPVLNGADASNYEAMNAVATEAGVVLGVSGKDLNELYDTTAALEKLGNKNLVLDTTGADIKETFANTVQVRRAALKDQDRTFGY
;
A
#
# COMPACT_ATOMS: atom_id res chain seq x y z
N GLU A 1 31.12 12.16 -16.82
CA GLU A 1 30.80 11.08 -15.88
C GLU A 1 29.31 11.07 -15.55
N CYS A 2 28.69 12.08 -14.91
CA CYS A 2 27.24 12.18 -14.70
C CYS A 2 26.46 12.83 -15.88
N GLY A 3 27.11 13.16 -16.98
CA GLY A 3 26.51 13.82 -18.13
C GLY A 3 26.18 15.31 -17.95
N CYS A 4 26.64 15.92 -16.87
CA CYS A 4 26.48 17.34 -16.60
C CYS A 4 27.80 18.09 -16.66
N PRO A 5 27.85 19.34 -17.16
CA PRO A 5 29.08 20.10 -17.30
C PRO A 5 29.67 20.53 -15.95
N THR A 6 28.86 20.62 -14.89
CA THR A 6 29.30 20.97 -13.53
C THR A 6 28.44 20.28 -12.49
N CYS A 7 28.97 20.10 -11.27
CA CYS A 7 28.19 19.57 -10.12
C CYS A 7 26.98 20.47 -9.78
N MET A 8 27.08 21.77 -9.97
CA MET A 8 25.98 22.71 -9.79
C MET A 8 24.84 22.42 -10.77
N ALA A 9 25.15 22.20 -12.06
CA ALA A 9 24.15 21.83 -13.04
C ALA A 9 23.50 20.48 -12.76
N PHE A 10 24.26 19.53 -12.23
CA PHE A 10 23.74 18.25 -11.76
C PHE A 10 22.78 18.44 -10.57
N SER A 11 23.18 19.20 -9.55
CA SER A 11 22.35 19.46 -8.37
C SER A 11 21.03 20.15 -8.74
N MET A 12 21.06 21.11 -9.68
CA MET A 12 19.83 21.76 -10.18
C MET A 12 18.91 20.77 -10.88
N LYS A 13 19.43 19.85 -11.70
CA LYS A 13 18.63 18.83 -12.36
C LYS A 13 18.05 17.82 -11.37
N VAL A 14 18.79 17.45 -10.32
CA VAL A 14 18.28 16.61 -9.25
C VAL A 14 17.17 17.31 -8.48
N ALA A 15 17.34 18.58 -8.12
CA ALA A 15 16.32 19.39 -7.45
C ALA A 15 15.03 19.57 -8.30
N GLN A 16 15.16 19.59 -9.62
CA GLN A 16 14.04 19.62 -10.56
C GLN A 16 13.43 18.25 -10.85
N GLY A 17 13.99 17.16 -10.29
CA GLY A 17 13.54 15.79 -10.55
C GLY A 17 13.89 15.26 -11.95
N ALA A 18 14.74 15.97 -12.70
CA ALA A 18 15.16 15.58 -14.04
C ALA A 18 16.30 14.54 -14.04
N MET A 19 17.00 14.39 -12.92
CA MET A 19 18.03 13.39 -12.70
C MET A 19 17.93 12.81 -11.30
N LYS A 20 18.40 11.57 -11.15
CA LYS A 20 18.48 10.91 -9.85
C LYS A 20 19.86 11.12 -9.22
N ILE A 21 19.90 11.23 -7.89
CA ILE A 21 21.14 11.49 -7.18
C ILE A 21 22.15 10.33 -7.28
N GLU A 22 21.66 9.09 -7.43
CA GLU A 22 22.46 7.88 -7.64
C GLU A 22 23.29 7.91 -8.94
N GLN A 23 23.00 8.82 -9.83
CA GLN A 23 23.77 9.02 -11.08
C GLN A 23 25.07 9.77 -10.87
N CYS A 24 25.38 10.23 -9.63
CA CYS A 24 26.67 10.86 -9.31
C CYS A 24 27.73 9.80 -8.98
N PRO A 25 28.79 9.63 -9.80
CA PRO A 25 29.81 8.61 -9.55
C PRO A 25 30.80 8.96 -8.42
N HIS A 26 30.73 10.17 -7.87
CA HIS A 26 31.64 10.68 -6.85
C HIS A 26 31.03 10.76 -5.46
N MET A 27 29.84 10.24 -5.28
CA MET A 27 29.13 10.30 -4.00
C MET A 27 29.39 9.03 -3.19
N SER A 28 29.66 9.18 -1.89
CA SER A 28 29.77 8.04 -0.98
C SER A 28 28.40 7.37 -0.74
N ASP A 29 28.41 6.09 -0.42
CA ASP A 29 27.16 5.35 -0.12
C ASP A 29 26.39 5.97 1.05
N GLU A 30 27.09 6.49 2.07
CA GLU A 30 26.48 7.20 3.21
C GLU A 30 25.81 8.51 2.78
N ALA A 31 26.48 9.28 1.91
CA ALA A 31 25.93 10.52 1.37
C ALA A 31 24.76 10.25 0.44
N LEU A 32 24.83 9.16 -0.37
CA LEU A 32 23.73 8.71 -1.21
C LEU A 32 22.50 8.33 -0.36
N ALA A 33 22.69 7.55 0.69
CA ALA A 33 21.60 7.16 1.58
C ALA A 33 20.91 8.37 2.23
N SER A 34 21.69 9.31 2.79
CA SER A 34 21.13 10.49 3.46
C SER A 34 20.45 11.47 2.50
N LEU A 35 21.01 11.67 1.31
CA LEU A 35 20.45 12.59 0.31
C LEU A 35 19.30 11.96 -0.49
N SER A 36 19.30 10.66 -0.76
CA SER A 36 18.18 9.97 -1.38
C SER A 36 16.95 10.02 -0.47
N GLU A 37 17.12 9.89 0.84
CA GLU A 37 16.04 10.05 1.80
C GLU A 37 15.52 11.49 1.86
N ALA A 38 16.42 12.49 1.80
CA ALA A 38 16.04 13.91 1.77
C ALA A 38 15.33 14.34 0.48
N THR A 39 15.65 13.71 -0.65
CA THR A 39 15.07 14.01 -1.97
C THR A 39 13.89 13.11 -2.35
N ALA A 40 13.63 12.05 -1.57
CA ALA A 40 12.49 11.17 -1.78
C ALA A 40 11.16 11.96 -1.68
N PRO A 41 10.15 11.60 -2.50
CA PRO A 41 8.83 12.21 -2.38
C PRO A 41 8.31 12.09 -0.95
N PRO A 42 7.53 13.09 -0.47
CA PRO A 42 6.94 13.05 0.88
C PRO A 42 6.09 11.81 1.13
N MET A 43 5.38 11.34 0.09
CA MET A 43 4.67 10.06 0.11
C MET A 43 5.46 9.02 -0.68
N LYS A 44 5.70 7.88 -0.06
CA LYS A 44 6.44 6.75 -0.66
C LYS A 44 5.65 6.12 -1.79
N THR A 45 6.37 5.60 -2.76
CA THR A 45 5.79 4.80 -3.84
C THR A 45 5.81 3.34 -3.42
N ILE A 46 4.65 2.74 -3.32
CA ILE A 46 4.46 1.34 -2.94
C ILE A 46 3.94 0.57 -4.16
N LYS A 47 4.45 -0.63 -4.38
CA LYS A 47 4.00 -1.52 -5.44
C LYS A 47 3.33 -2.75 -4.85
N ILE A 48 2.15 -3.08 -5.37
CA ILE A 48 1.37 -4.26 -5.01
C ILE A 48 1.01 -5.05 -6.26
N GLY A 49 0.75 -6.34 -6.11
CA GLY A 49 0.47 -7.19 -7.26
C GLY A 49 1.71 -7.55 -8.08
N THR A 50 1.53 -8.26 -9.18
CA THR A 50 2.60 -8.69 -10.08
C THR A 50 2.17 -8.68 -11.53
N GLY A 51 3.12 -8.50 -12.45
CA GLY A 51 2.88 -8.59 -13.88
C GLY A 51 1.86 -7.56 -14.39
N ALA A 52 0.82 -8.01 -15.07
CA ALA A 52 -0.23 -7.14 -15.61
C ALA A 52 -1.14 -6.52 -14.53
N GLU A 53 -1.16 -7.11 -13.35
CA GLU A 53 -1.93 -6.63 -12.18
C GLU A 53 -1.01 -5.96 -11.14
N GLU A 54 0.19 -5.49 -11.54
CA GLU A 54 1.02 -4.65 -10.68
C GLU A 54 0.41 -3.24 -10.62
N HIS A 55 0.14 -2.77 -9.41
CA HIS A 55 -0.39 -1.44 -9.16
C HIS A 55 0.59 -0.63 -8.32
N THR A 56 0.73 0.64 -8.68
CA THR A 56 1.53 1.60 -7.93
C THR A 56 0.61 2.47 -7.09
N LEU A 57 0.95 2.62 -5.81
CA LEU A 57 0.27 3.44 -4.82
C LEU A 57 1.21 4.55 -4.32
N GLY A 58 0.65 5.64 -3.82
CA GLY A 58 1.44 6.74 -3.25
C GLY A 58 2.26 7.53 -4.28
N GLY A 59 3.43 8.01 -3.87
CA GLY A 59 4.32 8.80 -4.72
C GLY A 59 3.86 10.25 -4.94
N GLU A 60 2.85 10.70 -4.21
CA GLU A 60 2.32 12.05 -4.33
C GLU A 60 3.31 13.10 -3.80
N THR A 61 3.34 14.24 -4.49
CA THR A 61 4.26 15.36 -4.17
C THR A 61 3.54 16.66 -3.90
N VAL A 62 2.25 16.74 -4.21
CA VAL A 62 1.45 17.97 -4.08
C VAL A 62 0.18 17.71 -3.29
N LEU A 63 -0.23 18.67 -2.49
CA LEU A 63 -1.43 18.58 -1.67
C LEU A 63 -2.70 18.74 -2.52
N PHE A 64 -2.68 19.68 -3.46
CA PHE A 64 -3.85 20.05 -4.26
C PHE A 64 -3.65 19.73 -5.73
N ARG A 65 -4.71 19.22 -6.37
CA ARG A 65 -4.68 18.86 -7.78
C ARG A 65 -4.36 20.02 -8.74
N HIS A 66 -4.68 21.26 -8.38
CA HIS A 66 -4.38 22.42 -9.21
C HIS A 66 -2.88 22.76 -9.26
N GLU A 67 -2.07 22.24 -8.32
CA GLU A 67 -0.63 22.44 -8.32
C GLU A 67 0.05 21.51 -9.33
N LYS A 68 -0.46 20.28 -9.46
CA LYS A 68 0.04 19.24 -10.38
C LYS A 68 -0.96 18.10 -10.48
N THR A 69 -0.93 17.34 -11.58
CA THR A 69 -1.67 16.07 -11.68
C THR A 69 -1.19 15.08 -10.62
N PHE A 70 -2.10 14.40 -9.98
CA PHE A 70 -1.78 13.32 -9.05
C PHE A 70 -1.04 12.20 -9.76
N VAL A 71 -0.07 11.60 -9.06
CA VAL A 71 0.83 10.58 -9.62
C VAL A 71 0.10 9.25 -9.77
N SER A 72 -0.59 8.82 -8.72
CA SER A 72 -1.27 7.51 -8.67
C SER A 72 -2.78 7.68 -8.72
N LYS A 73 -3.44 6.85 -9.54
CA LYS A 73 -4.91 6.76 -9.58
C LYS A 73 -5.42 5.98 -8.37
N PRO A 74 -6.58 6.37 -7.78
CA PRO A 74 -7.26 5.53 -6.80
C PRO A 74 -7.54 4.14 -7.38
N ARG A 75 -7.45 3.11 -6.54
CA ARG A 75 -7.77 1.74 -6.91
C ARG A 75 -9.04 1.29 -6.19
N TYR A 76 -9.81 0.45 -6.85
CA TYR A 76 -11.08 -0.03 -6.33
C TYR A 76 -10.98 -1.51 -6.00
N ALA A 77 -11.40 -1.87 -4.79
CA ALA A 77 -11.44 -3.25 -4.31
C ALA A 77 -12.89 -3.70 -4.14
N VAL A 78 -13.19 -4.91 -4.60
CA VAL A 78 -14.47 -5.58 -4.29
C VAL A 78 -14.29 -6.40 -3.03
N ALA A 79 -15.12 -6.15 -2.02
CA ALA A 79 -15.01 -6.81 -0.73
C ALA A 79 -15.72 -8.16 -0.70
N LEU A 80 -15.02 -9.17 -0.19
CA LEU A 80 -15.51 -10.48 0.23
C LEU A 80 -15.27 -10.64 1.74
N CYS A 81 -16.10 -11.39 2.42
CA CYS A 81 -15.96 -11.67 3.85
C CYS A 81 -16.31 -13.13 4.14
N THR A 82 -15.62 -13.77 5.08
CA THR A 82 -15.99 -15.09 5.61
C THR A 82 -17.34 -15.07 6.33
N CYS A 83 -17.85 -13.91 6.69
CA CYS A 83 -19.17 -13.68 7.28
C CYS A 83 -20.33 -13.82 6.26
N MET A 84 -20.03 -13.80 4.93
CA MET A 84 -21.04 -13.98 3.88
C MET A 84 -21.41 -15.46 3.75
N ASP A 85 -22.62 -15.72 3.25
CA ASP A 85 -23.00 -17.06 2.84
C ASP A 85 -22.30 -17.44 1.52
N ASP A 86 -22.12 -18.75 1.30
CA ASP A 86 -21.36 -19.26 0.16
C ASP A 86 -22.00 -18.86 -1.18
N ALA A 87 -23.33 -18.77 -1.27
CA ALA A 87 -24.02 -18.38 -2.49
C ALA A 87 -23.76 -16.92 -2.84
N ALA A 88 -23.71 -16.03 -1.84
CA ALA A 88 -23.38 -14.62 -2.02
C ALA A 88 -21.90 -14.43 -2.42
N VAL A 89 -20.99 -15.23 -1.84
CA VAL A 89 -19.57 -15.24 -2.25
C VAL A 89 -19.44 -15.67 -3.71
N GLU A 90 -20.03 -16.79 -4.11
CA GLU A 90 -19.95 -17.28 -5.49
C GLU A 90 -20.58 -16.30 -6.49
N ALA A 91 -21.70 -15.68 -6.13
CA ALA A 91 -22.33 -14.65 -6.96
C ALA A 91 -21.40 -13.46 -7.18
N LYS A 92 -20.76 -12.94 -6.12
CA LYS A 92 -19.80 -11.83 -6.25
C LYS A 92 -18.57 -12.22 -7.06
N LEU A 93 -18.00 -13.40 -6.83
CA LEU A 93 -16.86 -13.91 -7.61
C LEU A 93 -17.20 -14.02 -9.10
N ALA A 94 -18.42 -14.43 -9.45
CA ALA A 94 -18.88 -14.52 -10.82
C ALA A 94 -19.12 -13.15 -11.49
N GLU A 95 -19.41 -12.10 -10.71
CA GLU A 95 -19.67 -10.76 -11.23
C GLU A 95 -18.36 -9.95 -11.45
N ILE A 96 -17.32 -10.16 -10.63
CA ILE A 96 -16.06 -9.41 -10.72
C ILE A 96 -15.46 -9.41 -12.14
N PRO A 97 -15.33 -10.54 -12.84
CA PRO A 97 -14.77 -10.56 -14.19
C PRO A 97 -15.65 -9.87 -15.26
N LYS A 98 -16.95 -9.72 -14.99
CA LYS A 98 -17.89 -9.07 -15.92
C LYS A 98 -17.78 -7.56 -15.90
N VAL A 99 -17.26 -6.99 -14.81
CA VAL A 99 -16.94 -5.57 -14.70
C VAL A 99 -15.56 -5.34 -15.31
N ASP A 100 -15.51 -5.33 -16.64
CA ASP A 100 -14.29 -5.05 -17.42
C ASP A 100 -14.70 -4.45 -18.76
N TYR A 101 -14.57 -3.13 -18.91
CA TYR A 101 -15.00 -2.40 -20.09
C TYR A 101 -14.18 -1.15 -20.32
N ASP A 102 -14.08 -0.72 -21.57
CA ASP A 102 -13.45 0.55 -21.94
C ASP A 102 -14.43 1.72 -21.83
N ARG A 103 -14.00 2.79 -21.17
CA ARG A 103 -14.72 4.06 -21.11
C ARG A 103 -13.78 5.21 -21.42
N ILE A 104 -14.06 5.88 -22.53
CA ILE A 104 -13.29 7.06 -22.98
C ILE A 104 -11.79 6.77 -23.05
N GLY A 105 -11.41 5.58 -23.57
CA GLY A 105 -10.03 5.14 -23.74
C GLY A 105 -9.33 4.66 -22.45
N GLU A 106 -10.07 4.51 -21.36
CA GLU A 106 -9.57 3.92 -20.12
C GLU A 106 -10.31 2.63 -19.79
N ARG A 107 -9.55 1.57 -19.46
CA ARG A 107 -10.13 0.31 -18.97
C ARG A 107 -10.65 0.51 -17.56
N MET A 108 -11.92 0.20 -17.36
CA MET A 108 -12.60 0.23 -16.07
C MET A 108 -12.89 -1.22 -15.65
N TYR A 109 -12.31 -1.63 -14.53
CA TYR A 109 -12.46 -2.99 -14.02
C TYR A 109 -12.30 -3.02 -12.50
N ALA A 110 -12.68 -4.12 -11.86
CA ALA A 110 -12.38 -4.37 -10.46
C ALA A 110 -10.90 -4.75 -10.34
N GLU A 111 -10.07 -3.81 -9.89
CA GLU A 111 -8.61 -3.95 -9.87
C GLU A 111 -8.14 -4.84 -8.73
N LEU A 112 -8.79 -4.73 -7.59
CA LEU A 112 -8.42 -5.43 -6.35
C LEU A 112 -9.58 -6.25 -5.82
N VAL A 113 -9.25 -7.31 -5.07
CA VAL A 113 -10.22 -8.05 -4.25
C VAL A 113 -9.80 -7.96 -2.79
N TYR A 114 -10.65 -7.36 -1.97
CA TYR A 114 -10.46 -7.25 -0.53
C TYR A 114 -11.11 -8.44 0.16
N VAL A 115 -10.33 -9.23 0.89
CA VAL A 115 -10.79 -10.45 1.56
C VAL A 115 -10.69 -10.27 3.06
N ASN A 116 -11.83 -10.08 3.70
CA ASN A 116 -11.91 -9.89 5.15
C ASN A 116 -12.07 -11.23 5.87
N CYS A 117 -11.26 -11.42 6.91
CA CYS A 117 -11.28 -12.65 7.72
C CYS A 117 -12.56 -12.80 8.55
N GLY A 118 -13.25 -11.69 8.86
CA GLY A 118 -14.43 -11.72 9.73
C GLY A 118 -14.13 -12.18 11.16
N GLU A 119 -15.00 -11.81 12.08
CA GLU A 119 -14.87 -12.25 13.48
C GLU A 119 -15.18 -13.75 13.60
N GLY A 120 -14.33 -14.47 14.32
CA GLY A 120 -14.52 -15.91 14.60
C GLY A 120 -14.33 -16.84 13.42
N ALA A 121 -13.77 -16.36 12.31
CA ALA A 121 -13.40 -17.24 11.20
C ALA A 121 -12.19 -18.09 11.56
N ASP A 122 -12.22 -19.36 11.16
CA ASP A 122 -11.05 -20.23 11.26
C ASP A 122 -10.12 -20.09 10.05
N ALA A 123 -8.88 -20.55 10.22
CA ALA A 123 -7.87 -20.49 9.17
C ALA A 123 -8.30 -21.22 7.87
N ALA A 124 -9.01 -22.34 7.99
CA ALA A 124 -9.42 -23.15 6.84
C ALA A 124 -10.47 -22.41 6.01
N LYS A 125 -11.48 -21.81 6.66
CA LYS A 125 -12.51 -21.03 5.99
C LYS A 125 -11.94 -19.81 5.30
N TYR A 126 -11.04 -19.08 5.98
CA TYR A 126 -10.41 -17.91 5.40
C TYR A 126 -9.50 -18.25 4.23
N THR A 127 -8.64 -19.26 4.38
CA THR A 127 -7.74 -19.72 3.30
C THR A 127 -8.53 -20.17 2.07
N ALA A 128 -9.62 -20.93 2.25
CA ALA A 128 -10.48 -21.36 1.14
C ALA A 128 -11.11 -20.16 0.39
N LEU A 129 -11.49 -19.10 1.11
CA LEU A 129 -12.01 -17.87 0.49
C LEU A 129 -10.89 -17.13 -0.28
N VAL A 130 -9.68 -17.06 0.27
CA VAL A 130 -8.51 -16.47 -0.38
C VAL A 130 -8.13 -17.24 -1.64
N GLU A 131 -8.16 -18.57 -1.63
CA GLU A 131 -7.91 -19.41 -2.82
C GLU A 131 -8.91 -19.12 -3.94
N LYS A 132 -10.20 -19.04 -3.61
CA LYS A 132 -11.24 -18.66 -4.57
C LYS A 132 -11.00 -17.27 -5.17
N ALA A 133 -10.66 -16.28 -4.33
CA ALA A 133 -10.37 -14.93 -4.76
C ALA A 133 -9.11 -14.86 -5.64
N ALA A 134 -8.06 -15.61 -5.28
CA ALA A 134 -6.82 -15.70 -6.05
C ALA A 134 -7.03 -16.26 -7.45
N GLY A 135 -8.00 -17.16 -7.62
CA GLY A 135 -8.42 -17.71 -8.92
C GLY A 135 -8.90 -16.67 -9.91
N LEU A 136 -9.27 -15.46 -9.48
CA LEU A 136 -9.65 -14.35 -10.36
C LEU A 136 -8.45 -13.67 -11.04
N GLY A 137 -7.22 -13.92 -10.58
CA GLY A 137 -6.01 -13.28 -11.08
C GLY A 137 -5.90 -11.78 -10.77
N ARG A 138 -6.69 -11.27 -9.83
CA ARG A 138 -6.63 -9.86 -9.36
C ARG A 138 -5.69 -9.74 -8.18
N THR A 139 -5.16 -8.53 -7.94
CA THR A 139 -4.37 -8.25 -6.75
C THR A 139 -5.25 -8.31 -5.50
N LEU A 140 -4.78 -9.02 -4.47
CA LEU A 140 -5.54 -9.23 -3.25
C LEU A 140 -5.13 -8.23 -2.15
N VAL A 141 -6.10 -7.86 -1.33
CA VAL A 141 -5.90 -7.22 -0.03
C VAL A 141 -6.47 -8.16 1.01
N LEU A 142 -5.60 -8.76 1.80
CA LEU A 142 -5.96 -9.72 2.86
C LEU A 142 -6.14 -8.94 4.16
N ASP A 143 -7.34 -8.90 4.69
CA ASP A 143 -7.62 -8.25 5.97
C ASP A 143 -7.80 -9.30 7.06
N CYS A 144 -6.76 -9.46 7.87
CA CYS A 144 -6.71 -10.45 8.95
C CYS A 144 -5.82 -9.94 10.09
N LYS A 145 -6.34 -9.95 11.31
CA LYS A 145 -5.60 -9.51 12.50
C LYS A 145 -4.83 -10.62 13.19
N ASP A 146 -5.11 -11.87 12.88
CA ASP A 146 -4.42 -13.03 13.45
C ASP A 146 -3.22 -13.40 12.58
N PRO A 147 -1.98 -13.36 13.11
CA PRO A 147 -0.77 -13.65 12.35
C PRO A 147 -0.70 -15.09 11.81
N GLU A 148 -1.24 -16.07 12.53
CA GLU A 148 -1.21 -17.47 12.11
C GLU A 148 -2.19 -17.72 10.95
N ILE A 149 -3.38 -17.13 11.04
CA ILE A 149 -4.36 -17.18 9.94
C ILE A 149 -3.82 -16.44 8.72
N ALA A 150 -3.23 -15.26 8.91
CA ALA A 150 -2.61 -14.47 7.86
C ALA A 150 -1.47 -15.24 7.16
N LYS A 151 -0.62 -15.92 7.92
CA LYS A 151 0.46 -16.76 7.38
C LYS A 151 -0.07 -17.92 6.54
N ALA A 152 -1.12 -18.59 7.01
CA ALA A 152 -1.77 -19.68 6.27
C ALA A 152 -2.37 -19.18 4.94
N ALA A 153 -3.05 -18.01 4.95
CA ALA A 153 -3.62 -17.41 3.77
C ALA A 153 -2.54 -16.94 2.77
N LEU A 154 -1.45 -16.34 3.26
CA LEU A 154 -0.33 -15.93 2.40
C LEU A 154 0.36 -17.11 1.73
N ALA A 155 0.36 -18.28 2.34
CA ALA A 155 0.99 -19.48 1.75
C ALA A 155 0.41 -19.82 0.37
N VAL A 156 -0.85 -19.46 0.09
CA VAL A 156 -1.53 -19.74 -1.18
C VAL A 156 -1.47 -18.58 -2.19
N CYS A 157 -1.11 -17.36 -1.77
CA CYS A 157 -1.17 -16.20 -2.68
C CYS A 157 0.04 -15.25 -2.60
N LYS A 158 1.07 -15.52 -1.80
CA LYS A 158 2.24 -14.63 -1.61
C LYS A 158 2.94 -14.24 -2.91
N ASP A 159 2.98 -15.15 -3.89
CA ASP A 159 3.66 -14.91 -5.17
C ASP A 159 2.97 -13.85 -6.02
N SER A 160 1.68 -13.59 -5.77
CA SER A 160 0.93 -12.47 -6.36
C SER A 160 1.18 -11.13 -5.67
N LYS A 161 2.02 -11.08 -4.63
CA LYS A 161 2.32 -9.89 -3.81
C LYS A 161 1.07 -9.12 -3.36
N PRO A 162 0.21 -9.75 -2.57
CA PRO A 162 -0.96 -9.09 -1.99
C PRO A 162 -0.56 -8.03 -0.99
N VAL A 163 -1.51 -7.21 -0.55
CA VAL A 163 -1.39 -6.42 0.69
C VAL A 163 -1.88 -7.27 1.85
N LEU A 164 -1.10 -7.37 2.92
CA LEU A 164 -1.55 -7.94 4.19
C LEU A 164 -2.00 -6.79 5.10
N ASN A 165 -3.30 -6.59 5.24
CA ASN A 165 -3.91 -5.59 6.13
C ASN A 165 -4.26 -6.21 7.48
N GLY A 166 -4.33 -5.37 8.53
CA GLY A 166 -4.77 -5.78 9.87
C GLY A 166 -3.70 -5.69 10.96
N ALA A 167 -2.54 -5.09 10.67
CA ALA A 167 -1.59 -4.73 11.73
C ALA A 167 -2.10 -3.54 12.55
N ASP A 168 -2.07 -3.65 13.86
CA ASP A 168 -2.41 -2.58 14.81
C ASP A 168 -1.44 -2.61 16.01
N ALA A 169 -1.66 -1.73 16.98
CA ALA A 169 -0.78 -1.60 18.15
C ALA A 169 -0.62 -2.91 18.96
N SER A 170 -1.56 -3.85 18.86
CA SER A 170 -1.55 -5.09 19.61
C SER A 170 -0.76 -6.23 18.95
N ASN A 171 -0.61 -6.20 17.61
CA ASN A 171 -0.08 -7.33 16.84
C ASN A 171 1.01 -6.95 15.82
N TYR A 172 1.38 -5.66 15.70
CA TYR A 172 2.25 -5.16 14.61
C TYR A 172 3.59 -5.90 14.49
N GLU A 173 4.20 -6.36 15.59
CA GLU A 173 5.48 -7.07 15.52
C GLU A 173 5.33 -8.43 14.83
N ALA A 174 4.31 -9.20 15.23
CA ALA A 174 4.02 -10.50 14.64
C ALA A 174 3.57 -10.39 13.18
N MET A 175 2.69 -9.42 12.88
CA MET A 175 2.25 -9.15 11.52
C MET A 175 3.40 -8.67 10.62
N ASN A 176 4.31 -7.87 11.16
CA ASN A 176 5.51 -7.43 10.46
C ASN A 176 6.43 -8.61 10.10
N ALA A 177 6.61 -9.56 11.03
CA ALA A 177 7.40 -10.76 10.76
C ALA A 177 6.80 -11.58 9.61
N VAL A 178 5.48 -11.78 9.62
CA VAL A 178 4.74 -12.50 8.56
C VAL A 178 4.86 -11.79 7.21
N ALA A 179 4.63 -10.46 7.18
CA ALA A 179 4.71 -9.68 5.94
C ALA A 179 6.14 -9.66 5.36
N THR A 180 7.15 -9.54 6.23
CA THR A 180 8.56 -9.52 5.82
C THR A 180 9.00 -10.89 5.29
N GLU A 181 8.62 -11.98 5.95
CA GLU A 181 8.89 -13.36 5.49
C GLU A 181 8.27 -13.61 4.10
N ALA A 182 7.06 -13.12 3.88
CA ALA A 182 6.36 -13.26 2.60
C ALA A 182 6.79 -12.22 1.54
N GLY A 183 7.50 -11.16 1.92
CA GLY A 183 7.91 -10.07 1.02
C GLY A 183 6.75 -9.25 0.47
N VAL A 184 5.70 -9.06 1.28
CA VAL A 184 4.47 -8.35 0.91
C VAL A 184 4.33 -7.02 1.64
N VAL A 185 3.46 -6.15 1.14
CA VAL A 185 3.12 -4.88 1.76
C VAL A 185 2.28 -5.10 3.01
N LEU A 186 2.58 -4.39 4.11
CA LEU A 186 1.82 -4.45 5.35
C LEU A 186 0.89 -3.24 5.48
N GLY A 187 -0.39 -3.49 5.64
CA GLY A 187 -1.39 -2.49 5.98
C GLY A 187 -1.44 -2.28 7.49
N VAL A 188 -1.43 -1.02 7.90
CA VAL A 188 -1.38 -0.60 9.31
C VAL A 188 -2.62 0.20 9.65
N SER A 189 -3.30 -0.15 10.70
CA SER A 189 -4.48 0.54 11.24
C SER A 189 -4.26 1.00 12.67
N GLY A 190 -5.11 1.88 13.16
CA GLY A 190 -5.14 2.30 14.56
C GLY A 190 -6.56 2.71 14.95
N LYS A 191 -6.86 2.74 16.25
CA LYS A 191 -8.15 3.23 16.75
C LYS A 191 -8.34 4.75 16.50
N ASP A 192 -7.23 5.46 16.38
CA ASP A 192 -7.14 6.86 16.02
C ASP A 192 -5.82 7.16 15.29
N LEU A 193 -5.65 8.39 14.80
CA LEU A 193 -4.44 8.79 14.06
C LEU A 193 -3.18 8.79 14.91
N ASN A 194 -3.26 8.95 16.24
CA ASN A 194 -2.09 8.90 17.10
C ASN A 194 -1.57 7.47 17.22
N GLU A 195 -2.47 6.51 17.47
CA GLU A 195 -2.11 5.10 17.52
C GLU A 195 -1.59 4.60 16.16
N LEU A 196 -2.21 5.03 15.06
CA LEU A 196 -1.73 4.74 13.71
C LEU A 196 -0.30 5.28 13.51
N TYR A 197 -0.03 6.51 13.93
CA TYR A 197 1.28 7.14 13.88
C TYR A 197 2.32 6.37 14.67
N ASP A 198 2.02 6.09 15.95
CA ASP A 198 2.95 5.41 16.87
C ASP A 198 3.28 3.99 16.38
N THR A 199 2.28 3.27 15.88
CA THR A 199 2.45 1.92 15.30
C THR A 199 3.30 1.98 14.04
N THR A 200 3.06 2.95 13.15
CA THR A 200 3.84 3.15 11.94
C THR A 200 5.30 3.48 12.27
N ALA A 201 5.53 4.40 13.21
CA ALA A 201 6.87 4.76 13.68
C ALA A 201 7.61 3.56 14.33
N ALA A 202 6.89 2.68 15.03
CA ALA A 202 7.47 1.45 15.59
C ALA A 202 7.90 0.48 14.47
N LEU A 203 7.08 0.31 13.44
CA LEU A 203 7.40 -0.51 12.27
C LEU A 203 8.60 0.03 11.47
N GLU A 204 8.72 1.36 11.33
CA GLU A 204 9.89 1.99 10.72
C GLU A 204 11.19 1.70 11.51
N LYS A 205 11.12 1.71 12.85
CA LYS A 205 12.27 1.34 13.71
C LYS A 205 12.64 -0.14 13.55
N LEU A 206 11.70 -1.01 13.24
CA LEU A 206 11.96 -2.42 12.87
C LEU A 206 12.51 -2.56 11.44
N GLY A 207 12.67 -1.46 10.69
CA GLY A 207 13.21 -1.43 9.34
C GLY A 207 12.19 -1.66 8.22
N ASN A 208 10.90 -1.84 8.54
CA ASN A 208 9.87 -2.00 7.51
C ASN A 208 9.44 -0.63 6.97
N LYS A 209 9.68 -0.42 5.68
CA LYS A 209 9.27 0.78 4.93
C LYS A 209 8.30 0.43 3.78
N ASN A 210 7.74 -0.78 3.78
CA ASN A 210 6.80 -1.27 2.78
C ASN A 210 5.40 -1.35 3.39
N LEU A 211 4.84 -0.18 3.70
CA LEU A 211 3.61 -0.02 4.47
C LEU A 211 2.51 0.67 3.64
N VAL A 212 1.26 0.45 4.03
CA VAL A 212 0.08 1.21 3.59
C VAL A 212 -0.74 1.54 4.83
N LEU A 213 -1.19 2.79 4.96
CA LEU A 213 -1.97 3.24 6.11
C LEU A 213 -3.46 3.03 5.86
N ASP A 214 -4.11 2.32 6.77
CA ASP A 214 -5.56 2.20 6.81
C ASP A 214 -6.12 3.31 7.71
N THR A 215 -6.74 4.30 7.08
CA THR A 215 -7.32 5.47 7.74
C THR A 215 -8.83 5.34 7.96
N THR A 216 -9.37 4.12 7.82
CA THR A 216 -10.79 3.84 7.99
C THR A 216 -11.25 4.23 9.38
N GLY A 217 -12.29 5.06 9.46
CA GLY A 217 -12.97 5.46 10.68
C GLY A 217 -14.31 4.77 10.84
N ALA A 218 -15.05 5.13 11.89
CA ALA A 218 -16.36 4.55 12.19
C ALA A 218 -17.42 4.85 11.12
N ASP A 219 -17.25 5.96 10.39
CA ASP A 219 -18.12 6.36 9.29
C ASP A 219 -17.34 7.04 8.15
N ILE A 220 -18.05 7.35 7.06
CA ILE A 220 -17.46 8.01 5.87
C ILE A 220 -16.91 9.41 6.19
N LYS A 221 -17.51 10.12 7.14
CA LYS A 221 -17.09 11.46 7.55
C LYS A 221 -15.75 11.39 8.29
N GLU A 222 -15.62 10.46 9.21
CA GLU A 222 -14.40 10.23 9.96
C GLU A 222 -13.29 9.71 9.02
N THR A 223 -13.58 8.72 8.19
CA THR A 223 -12.64 8.21 7.18
C THR A 223 -12.12 9.34 6.29
N PHE A 224 -13.00 10.22 5.80
CA PHE A 224 -12.60 11.37 4.99
C PHE A 224 -11.72 12.34 5.79
N ALA A 225 -12.09 12.66 7.03
CA ALA A 225 -11.32 13.56 7.88
C ALA A 225 -9.92 13.00 8.17
N ASN A 226 -9.81 11.72 8.52
CA ASN A 226 -8.55 11.02 8.77
C ASN A 226 -7.66 11.04 7.52
N THR A 227 -8.20 10.66 6.37
CA THR A 227 -7.46 10.66 5.10
C THR A 227 -6.93 12.06 4.74
N VAL A 228 -7.73 13.10 4.92
CA VAL A 228 -7.31 14.49 4.69
C VAL A 228 -6.19 14.90 5.66
N GLN A 229 -6.30 14.54 6.94
CA GLN A 229 -5.28 14.87 7.95
C GLN A 229 -3.95 14.17 7.65
N VAL A 230 -3.97 12.86 7.39
CA VAL A 230 -2.79 12.08 7.01
C VAL A 230 -2.13 12.68 5.75
N ARG A 231 -2.91 12.96 4.71
CA ARG A 231 -2.40 13.57 3.50
C ARG A 231 -1.78 14.95 3.74
N ARG A 232 -2.37 15.77 4.60
CA ARG A 232 -1.81 17.09 4.96
C ARG A 232 -0.53 16.97 5.74
N ALA A 233 -0.47 16.09 6.74
CA ALA A 233 0.74 15.83 7.50
C ALA A 233 1.88 15.38 6.57
N ALA A 234 1.64 14.41 5.70
CA ALA A 234 2.65 13.92 4.77
C ALA A 234 3.13 14.99 3.77
N LEU A 235 2.22 15.72 3.12
CA LEU A 235 2.55 16.59 1.98
C LEU A 235 2.84 18.04 2.37
N LYS A 236 2.17 18.58 3.38
CA LYS A 236 2.35 19.95 3.83
C LYS A 236 3.40 20.06 4.92
N ASP A 237 3.30 19.19 5.93
CA ASP A 237 4.16 19.24 7.10
C ASP A 237 5.40 18.33 6.92
N GLN A 238 5.46 17.60 5.79
CA GLN A 238 6.54 16.68 5.40
C GLN A 238 6.81 15.58 6.45
N ASP A 239 5.76 15.16 7.15
CA ASP A 239 5.82 14.07 8.10
C ASP A 239 5.88 12.73 7.36
N ARG A 240 7.06 12.12 7.36
CA ARG A 240 7.32 10.90 6.59
C ARG A 240 6.68 9.64 7.18
N THR A 241 6.34 9.67 8.47
CA THR A 241 5.65 8.55 9.13
C THR A 241 4.21 8.41 8.61
N PHE A 242 3.59 9.51 8.18
CA PHE A 242 2.32 9.49 7.46
C PHE A 242 2.47 9.40 5.92
N GLY A 243 3.68 9.24 5.42
CA GLY A 243 3.99 9.20 4.00
C GLY A 243 3.90 7.81 3.34
N TYR A 244 2.93 6.95 3.76
CA TYR A 244 2.73 5.60 3.22
C TYR A 244 1.38 5.44 2.54
#